data_2d71043325515e6d934ac2a909c1e698
#
_entry.id   2d71043325515e6d934ac2a909c1e698
#
_cell.length_a   1.000
_cell.length_b   1.000
_cell.length_c   1.000
_cell.angle_alpha   90.00
_cell.angle_beta   90.00
_cell.angle_gamma   90.00
#
_symmetry.space_group_name_H-M   'P 1'
#
loop_
_entity.id
_entity.type
_entity.pdbx_description
1 polymer ?
#
loop_
_entity_poly.entity_id
_entity_poly.type
_entity_poly.pdbx_seq_one_letter_code
_entity_poly.pdbx_strand_id
1 'polypeptide(L)'
;MSVRVMIAEDQTMVRQALVALLELEDDITGVAEAASGDEAIAMARRHQPDVALLDIEMPGPDGLEVARQLGKDGFGGKIVIVTTFGRPGYLAAAMAAGARGFLLKDAPVAELATAIRRVYAGERVVDPALAAAALAEGASPLTARETEVLSAARGHAAISSLAASLHLSQGTVRNHLSAAIQKLGARNRAEAIQIAERKGWL
;
A
#
# COMPACT_ATOMS: atom_id res chain seq x y z
N MET A 1 27.84 5.56 8.52
CA MET A 1 27.03 5.87 7.33
C MET A 1 25.61 6.03 7.81
N SER A 2 24.93 7.12 7.48
CA SER A 2 23.56 7.37 7.85
C SER A 2 22.61 6.78 6.80
N VAL A 3 21.55 6.13 7.22
CA VAL A 3 20.49 5.60 6.35
C VAL A 3 19.60 6.76 5.90
N ARG A 4 19.50 6.98 4.61
CA ARG A 4 18.71 8.06 4.02
C ARG A 4 17.28 7.62 3.84
N VAL A 5 16.35 8.28 4.53
CA VAL A 5 14.94 7.88 4.59
C VAL A 5 14.03 8.93 3.95
N MET A 6 13.12 8.49 3.10
CA MET A 6 11.99 9.28 2.61
C MET A 6 10.72 8.85 3.34
N ILE A 7 9.85 9.81 3.67
CA ILE A 7 8.56 9.55 4.31
C ILE A 7 7.45 10.08 3.40
N ALA A 8 6.51 9.21 3.04
CA ALA A 8 5.29 9.54 2.31
C ALA A 8 4.07 9.26 3.19
N GLU A 9 3.36 10.31 3.56
CA GLU A 9 2.27 10.34 4.54
C GLU A 9 1.40 11.56 4.28
N ASP A 10 0.10 11.40 4.06
CA ASP A 10 -0.79 12.52 3.77
C ASP A 10 -1.14 13.36 5.00
N GLN A 11 -1.19 12.74 6.17
CA GLN A 11 -1.48 13.44 7.43
C GLN A 11 -0.27 14.21 7.93
N THR A 12 -0.29 15.53 7.78
CA THR A 12 0.83 16.42 8.10
C THR A 12 1.37 16.21 9.52
N MET A 13 0.50 16.04 10.52
CA MET A 13 0.93 15.85 11.91
C MET A 13 1.66 14.52 12.09
N VAL A 14 1.18 13.45 11.47
CA VAL A 14 1.82 12.12 11.52
C VAL A 14 3.16 12.17 10.81
N ARG A 15 3.21 12.76 9.62
CA ARG A 15 4.45 12.92 8.84
C ARG A 15 5.52 13.67 9.62
N GLN A 16 5.18 14.83 10.21
CA GLN A 16 6.10 15.61 11.01
C GLN A 16 6.55 14.89 12.29
N ALA A 17 5.66 14.13 12.94
CA ALA A 17 6.03 13.33 14.08
C ALA A 17 7.02 12.23 13.70
N LEU A 18 6.81 11.52 12.59
CA LEU A 18 7.73 10.51 12.10
C LEU A 18 9.11 11.10 11.76
N VAL A 19 9.14 12.26 11.09
CA VAL A 19 10.41 12.97 10.80
C VAL A 19 11.13 13.31 12.10
N ALA A 20 10.47 13.99 13.03
CA ALA A 20 11.09 14.42 14.29
C ALA A 20 11.62 13.24 15.12
N LEU A 21 10.91 12.12 15.10
CA LEU A 21 11.30 10.92 15.85
C LEU A 21 12.49 10.20 15.20
N LEU A 22 12.55 10.15 13.87
CA LEU A 22 13.68 9.55 13.17
C LEU A 22 14.93 10.44 13.22
N GLU A 23 14.76 11.76 13.32
CA GLU A 23 15.89 12.71 13.52
C GLU A 23 16.57 12.56 14.89
N LEU A 24 15.94 11.89 15.86
CA LEU A 24 16.58 11.55 17.14
C LEU A 24 17.59 10.39 17.03
N GLU A 25 17.59 9.69 15.90
CA GLU A 25 18.47 8.55 15.67
C GLU A 25 19.74 9.02 14.92
N ASP A 26 20.90 8.85 15.53
CA ASP A 26 22.18 9.34 14.98
C ASP A 26 22.57 8.77 13.62
N ASP A 27 22.00 7.62 13.26
CA ASP A 27 22.32 6.86 12.04
C ASP A 27 21.19 6.89 11.00
N ILE A 28 20.15 7.69 11.20
CA ILE A 28 19.03 7.87 10.25
C ILE A 28 18.93 9.35 9.87
N THR A 29 18.74 9.63 8.59
CA THR A 29 18.58 11.00 8.09
C THR A 29 17.37 11.08 7.16
N GLY A 30 16.43 11.96 7.48
CA GLY A 30 15.31 12.30 6.59
C GLY A 30 15.84 13.09 5.37
N VAL A 31 15.55 12.63 4.16
CA VAL A 31 16.01 13.28 2.93
C VAL A 31 14.89 13.85 2.07
N ALA A 32 13.66 13.38 2.26
CA ALA A 32 12.49 13.86 1.54
C ALA A 32 11.20 13.52 2.28
N GLU A 33 10.20 14.37 2.08
CA GLU A 33 8.83 14.19 2.54
C GLU A 33 7.89 14.27 1.34
N ALA A 34 6.78 13.54 1.39
CA ALA A 34 5.72 13.57 0.40
C ALA A 34 4.35 13.49 1.09
N ALA A 35 3.35 14.21 0.58
CA ALA A 35 1.98 14.21 1.08
C ALA A 35 1.00 13.48 0.14
N SER A 36 1.50 12.90 -0.93
CA SER A 36 0.71 12.16 -1.93
C SER A 36 1.57 11.12 -2.64
N GLY A 37 0.92 10.18 -3.32
CA GLY A 37 1.62 9.17 -4.11
C GLY A 37 2.43 9.75 -5.27
N ASP A 38 1.91 10.77 -5.95
CA ASP A 38 2.63 11.46 -7.04
C ASP A 38 3.89 12.14 -6.53
N GLU A 39 3.81 12.84 -5.39
CA GLU A 39 4.98 13.43 -4.74
C GLU A 39 5.97 12.36 -4.30
N ALA A 40 5.50 11.25 -3.73
CA ALA A 40 6.36 10.15 -3.30
C ALA A 40 7.19 9.58 -4.45
N ILE A 41 6.57 9.35 -5.61
CA ILE A 41 7.28 8.89 -6.82
C ILE A 41 8.32 9.94 -7.26
N ALA A 42 7.94 11.21 -7.31
CA ALA A 42 8.83 12.30 -7.71
C ALA A 42 10.03 12.44 -6.76
N MET A 43 9.78 12.41 -5.44
CA MET A 43 10.82 12.53 -4.41
C MET A 43 11.75 11.32 -4.38
N ALA A 44 11.23 10.10 -4.54
CA ALA A 44 12.05 8.90 -4.63
C ALA A 44 13.01 8.95 -5.82
N ARG A 45 12.53 9.39 -7.00
CA ARG A 45 13.37 9.56 -8.19
C ARG A 45 14.45 10.61 -8.01
N ARG A 46 14.10 11.76 -7.38
CA ARG A 46 15.01 12.89 -7.19
C ARG A 46 16.07 12.62 -6.13
N HIS A 47 15.67 12.09 -4.99
CA HIS A 47 16.52 11.99 -3.80
C HIS A 47 17.19 10.62 -3.65
N GLN A 48 16.70 9.58 -4.36
CA GLN A 48 17.23 8.21 -4.29
C GLN A 48 17.49 7.77 -2.83
N PRO A 49 16.46 7.72 -1.97
CA PRO A 49 16.61 7.32 -0.59
C PRO A 49 16.98 5.83 -0.49
N ASP A 50 17.66 5.46 0.61
CA ASP A 50 17.98 4.07 0.90
C ASP A 50 16.75 3.30 1.34
N VAL A 51 15.83 3.97 2.06
CA VAL A 51 14.55 3.42 2.51
C VAL A 51 13.43 4.43 2.26
N ALA A 52 12.35 3.97 1.65
CA ALA A 52 11.11 4.73 1.49
C ALA A 52 10.05 4.17 2.44
N LEU A 53 9.59 4.98 3.39
CA LEU A 53 8.42 4.72 4.22
C LEU A 53 7.19 5.23 3.48
N LEU A 54 6.23 4.36 3.22
CA LEU A 54 5.02 4.71 2.46
C LEU A 54 3.77 4.35 3.28
N ASP A 55 2.91 5.33 3.53
CA ASP A 55 1.55 5.03 3.95
C ASP A 55 0.76 4.44 2.79
N ILE A 56 -0.23 3.59 3.10
CA ILE A 56 -1.14 3.05 2.07
C ILE A 56 -2.14 4.12 1.64
N GLU A 57 -2.77 4.79 2.60
CA GLU A 57 -3.87 5.72 2.32
C GLU A 57 -3.34 7.13 2.02
N MET A 58 -3.05 7.41 0.76
CA MET A 58 -2.59 8.73 0.29
C MET A 58 -3.40 9.18 -0.93
N PRO A 59 -3.53 10.51 -1.16
CA PRO A 59 -4.08 11.05 -2.40
C PRO A 59 -3.27 10.65 -3.63
N GLY A 60 -3.96 10.47 -4.76
CA GLY A 60 -3.35 9.99 -6.01
C GLY A 60 -3.12 8.48 -5.96
N PRO A 61 -1.99 7.99 -6.48
CA PRO A 61 -1.57 6.60 -6.30
C PRO A 61 -1.42 6.25 -4.82
N ASP A 62 -2.03 5.15 -4.38
CA ASP A 62 -1.86 4.67 -3.01
C ASP A 62 -0.43 4.13 -2.78
N GLY A 63 -0.04 3.90 -1.52
CA GLY A 63 1.31 3.45 -1.20
C GLY A 63 1.70 2.11 -1.82
N LEU A 64 0.73 1.23 -2.08
CA LEU A 64 0.98 -0.04 -2.76
C LEU A 64 1.22 0.17 -4.26
N GLU A 65 0.52 1.13 -4.86
CA GLU A 65 0.73 1.51 -6.25
C GLU A 65 2.06 2.24 -6.44
N VAL A 66 2.41 3.15 -5.52
CA VAL A 66 3.73 3.79 -5.45
C VAL A 66 4.83 2.72 -5.37
N ALA A 67 4.70 1.74 -4.47
CA ALA A 67 5.67 0.65 -4.35
C ALA A 67 5.84 -0.14 -5.65
N ARG A 68 4.74 -0.47 -6.32
CA ARG A 68 4.76 -1.15 -7.62
C ARG A 68 5.43 -0.31 -8.71
N GLN A 69 5.14 1.00 -8.75
CA GLN A 69 5.72 1.90 -9.72
C GLN A 69 7.21 2.08 -9.50
N LEU A 70 7.66 2.30 -8.28
CA LEU A 70 9.07 2.39 -7.93
C LEU A 70 9.83 1.10 -8.29
N GLY A 71 9.22 -0.06 -8.05
CA GLY A 71 9.80 -1.35 -8.46
C GLY A 71 9.99 -1.46 -9.97
N LYS A 72 9.01 -1.02 -10.78
CA LYS A 72 9.12 -0.97 -12.25
C LYS A 72 10.18 0.01 -12.73
N ASP A 73 10.35 1.12 -12.03
CA ASP A 73 11.34 2.16 -12.35
C ASP A 73 12.77 1.76 -11.97
N GLY A 74 12.97 0.60 -11.35
CA GLY A 74 14.28 0.14 -10.91
C GLY A 74 14.81 0.85 -9.66
N PHE A 75 13.92 1.29 -8.76
CA PHE A 75 14.28 1.93 -7.52
C PHE A 75 15.25 1.06 -6.70
N GLY A 76 16.44 1.58 -6.42
CA GLY A 76 17.51 0.85 -5.72
C GLY A 76 17.31 0.75 -4.20
N GLY A 77 16.51 1.63 -3.60
CA GLY A 77 16.20 1.62 -2.17
C GLY A 77 15.24 0.51 -1.78
N LYS A 78 14.96 0.42 -0.49
CA LYS A 78 14.02 -0.53 0.09
C LYS A 78 12.71 0.16 0.43
N ILE A 79 11.60 -0.57 0.34
CA ILE A 79 10.27 -0.05 0.61
C ILE A 79 9.75 -0.67 1.91
N VAL A 80 9.26 0.18 2.80
CA VAL A 80 8.56 -0.18 4.03
C VAL A 80 7.18 0.46 3.98
N ILE A 81 6.14 -0.35 4.08
CA ILE A 81 4.77 0.14 4.26
C ILE A 81 4.54 0.42 5.75
N VAL A 82 4.00 1.59 6.06
CA VAL A 82 3.64 2.02 7.41
C VAL A 82 2.19 2.48 7.41
N THR A 83 1.28 1.74 8.02
CA THR A 83 -0.16 1.99 7.91
C THR A 83 -0.89 1.83 9.24
N THR A 84 -2.06 2.46 9.37
CA THR A 84 -2.96 2.25 10.51
C THR A 84 -3.71 0.91 10.44
N PHE A 85 -3.79 0.29 9.27
CA PHE A 85 -4.62 -0.90 9.04
C PHE A 85 -3.80 -2.15 8.72
N GLY A 86 -3.71 -3.05 9.71
CA GLY A 86 -3.10 -4.37 9.57
C GLY A 86 -3.98 -5.38 8.82
N ARG A 87 -4.53 -5.01 7.65
CA ARG A 87 -5.36 -5.94 6.88
C ARG A 87 -4.49 -6.99 6.20
N PRO A 88 -4.84 -8.30 6.33
CA PRO A 88 -4.04 -9.39 5.75
C PRO A 88 -3.75 -9.24 4.25
N GLY A 89 -4.73 -8.77 3.48
CA GLY A 89 -4.57 -8.53 2.05
C GLY A 89 -3.59 -7.40 1.72
N TYR A 90 -3.51 -6.37 2.55
CA TYR A 90 -2.52 -5.29 2.38
C TYR A 90 -1.09 -5.81 2.56
N LEU A 91 -0.86 -6.68 3.53
CA LEU A 91 0.44 -7.31 3.68
C LEU A 91 0.82 -8.12 2.43
N ALA A 92 -0.09 -8.98 1.95
CA ALA A 92 0.16 -9.77 0.75
C ALA A 92 0.44 -8.88 -0.48
N ALA A 93 -0.36 -7.81 -0.67
CA ALA A 93 -0.19 -6.86 -1.75
C ALA A 93 1.13 -6.07 -1.65
N ALA A 94 1.52 -5.65 -0.44
CA ALA A 94 2.79 -4.97 -0.17
C ALA A 94 3.99 -5.84 -0.52
N MET A 95 3.99 -7.10 -0.06
CA MET A 95 5.05 -8.04 -0.37
C MET A 95 5.15 -8.35 -1.87
N ALA A 96 4.00 -8.49 -2.55
CA ALA A 96 3.95 -8.66 -4.01
C ALA A 96 4.43 -7.41 -4.78
N ALA A 97 4.21 -6.20 -4.22
CA ALA A 97 4.73 -4.94 -4.75
C ALA A 97 6.24 -4.73 -4.50
N GLY A 98 6.90 -5.66 -3.80
CA GLY A 98 8.34 -5.60 -3.53
C GLY A 98 8.72 -4.93 -2.20
N ALA A 99 7.74 -4.61 -1.33
CA ALA A 99 8.05 -4.09 0.00
C ALA A 99 8.89 -5.11 0.81
N ARG A 100 9.79 -4.60 1.62
CA ARG A 100 10.63 -5.36 2.53
C ARG A 100 10.20 -5.24 3.99
N GLY A 101 9.40 -4.21 4.31
CA GLY A 101 8.81 -4.03 5.63
C GLY A 101 7.32 -3.75 5.54
N PHE A 102 6.58 -4.19 6.57
CA PHE A 102 5.20 -3.83 6.79
C PHE A 102 4.98 -3.63 8.29
N LEU A 103 4.68 -2.39 8.68
CA LEU A 103 4.54 -1.97 10.07
C LEU A 103 3.20 -1.27 10.29
N LEU A 104 2.71 -1.36 11.51
CA LEU A 104 1.56 -0.59 11.94
C LEU A 104 2.00 0.73 12.57
N LYS A 105 1.24 1.82 12.35
CA LYS A 105 1.53 3.15 12.91
C LYS A 105 1.34 3.23 14.43
N ASP A 106 0.72 2.24 15.05
CA ASP A 106 0.58 2.10 16.50
C ASP A 106 1.78 1.40 17.16
N ALA A 107 2.72 0.88 16.37
CA ALA A 107 3.96 0.30 16.90
C ALA A 107 4.83 1.37 17.58
N PRO A 108 5.58 1.02 18.63
CA PRO A 108 6.54 1.93 19.24
C PRO A 108 7.57 2.46 18.24
N VAL A 109 7.93 3.74 18.35
CA VAL A 109 8.87 4.38 17.41
C VAL A 109 10.24 3.69 17.35
N ALA A 110 10.72 3.17 18.48
CA ALA A 110 11.96 2.39 18.51
C ALA A 110 11.91 1.13 17.61
N GLU A 111 10.72 0.58 17.40
CA GLU A 111 10.52 -0.53 16.46
C GLU A 111 10.62 -0.07 15.01
N LEU A 112 10.12 1.14 14.69
CA LEU A 112 10.25 1.72 13.36
C LEU A 112 11.73 1.93 12.99
N ALA A 113 12.52 2.56 13.85
CA ALA A 113 13.95 2.77 13.62
C ALA A 113 14.69 1.43 13.46
N THR A 114 14.37 0.46 14.32
CA THR A 114 14.93 -0.90 14.22
C THR A 114 14.53 -1.58 12.90
N ALA A 115 13.29 -1.44 12.47
CA ALA A 115 12.82 -2.00 11.22
C ALA A 115 13.51 -1.37 10.00
N ILE A 116 13.73 -0.05 10.01
CA ILE A 116 14.47 0.65 8.97
C ILE A 116 15.88 0.07 8.83
N ARG A 117 16.60 -0.10 9.94
CA ARG A 117 17.96 -0.68 9.95
C ARG A 117 17.99 -2.10 9.39
N ARG A 118 17.07 -2.94 9.83
CA ARG A 118 16.95 -4.33 9.37
C ARG A 118 16.60 -4.41 7.87
N VAL A 119 15.66 -3.59 7.43
CA VAL A 119 15.28 -3.52 6.01
C VAL A 119 16.44 -2.98 5.17
N TYR A 120 17.15 -1.98 5.63
CA TYR A 120 18.36 -1.48 4.98
C TYR A 120 19.45 -2.56 4.85
N ALA A 121 19.62 -3.39 5.88
CA ALA A 121 20.50 -4.56 5.84
C ALA A 121 20.01 -5.70 4.91
N GLY A 122 18.83 -5.55 4.29
CA GLY A 122 18.28 -6.53 3.34
C GLY A 122 17.31 -7.55 3.94
N GLU A 123 16.99 -7.44 5.23
CA GLU A 123 16.00 -8.30 5.88
C GLU A 123 14.57 -7.97 5.44
N ARG A 124 13.65 -8.89 5.75
CA ARG A 124 12.21 -8.63 5.71
C ARG A 124 11.70 -8.44 7.14
N VAL A 125 10.92 -7.38 7.35
CA VAL A 125 10.36 -7.04 8.66
C VAL A 125 8.85 -6.97 8.57
N VAL A 126 8.17 -7.89 9.24
CA VAL A 126 6.71 -7.95 9.32
C VAL A 126 6.35 -8.38 10.73
N ASP A 127 5.29 -7.78 11.29
CA ASP A 127 4.73 -8.24 12.56
C ASP A 127 4.31 -9.73 12.45
N PRO A 128 4.73 -10.61 13.39
CA PRO A 128 4.43 -12.04 13.33
C PRO A 128 2.93 -12.36 13.39
N ALA A 129 2.15 -11.60 14.17
CA ALA A 129 0.70 -11.81 14.28
C ALA A 129 0.00 -11.46 12.97
N LEU A 130 0.43 -10.35 12.34
CA LEU A 130 -0.07 -9.94 11.04
C LEU A 130 0.31 -10.93 9.92
N ALA A 131 1.54 -11.46 9.96
CA ALA A 131 1.97 -12.50 9.02
C ALA A 131 1.13 -13.78 9.18
N ALA A 132 0.86 -14.21 10.41
CA ALA A 132 0.00 -15.37 10.69
C ALA A 132 -1.43 -15.14 10.21
N ALA A 133 -1.99 -13.95 10.44
CA ALA A 133 -3.33 -13.58 9.97
C ALA A 133 -3.41 -13.58 8.42
N ALA A 134 -2.39 -13.07 7.74
CA ALA A 134 -2.33 -13.06 6.28
C ALA A 134 -2.24 -14.49 5.69
N LEU A 135 -1.52 -15.38 6.35
CA LEU A 135 -1.46 -16.80 5.96
C LEU A 135 -2.80 -17.50 6.15
N ALA A 136 -3.51 -17.21 7.25
CA ALA A 136 -4.82 -17.79 7.54
C ALA A 136 -5.92 -17.28 6.59
N GLU A 137 -5.87 -16.01 6.18
CA GLU A 137 -6.84 -15.40 5.25
C GLU A 137 -6.67 -15.92 3.82
N GLY A 138 -5.47 -16.27 3.42
CA GLY A 138 -5.13 -16.70 2.08
C GLY A 138 -5.05 -15.55 1.05
N ALA A 139 -4.79 -15.92 -0.20
CA ALA A 139 -4.71 -14.96 -1.30
C ALA A 139 -6.10 -14.49 -1.73
N SER A 140 -6.19 -13.28 -2.31
CA SER A 140 -7.42 -12.78 -2.93
C SER A 140 -7.92 -13.76 -4.00
N PRO A 141 -9.20 -14.14 -3.99
CA PRO A 141 -9.78 -14.97 -5.03
C PRO A 141 -10.05 -14.19 -6.33
N LEU A 142 -9.90 -12.86 -6.28
CA LEU A 142 -10.15 -11.98 -7.41
C LEU A 142 -8.97 -11.98 -8.38
N THR A 143 -9.26 -11.96 -9.67
CA THR A 143 -8.25 -11.64 -10.69
C THR A 143 -7.93 -10.14 -10.68
N ALA A 144 -6.79 -9.76 -11.24
CA ALA A 144 -6.40 -8.34 -11.36
C ALA A 144 -7.50 -7.48 -12.03
N ARG A 145 -8.18 -8.03 -13.05
CA ARG A 145 -9.27 -7.31 -13.75
C ARG A 145 -10.55 -7.22 -12.94
N GLU A 146 -10.89 -8.24 -12.16
CA GLU A 146 -12.02 -8.20 -11.22
C GLU A 146 -11.76 -7.20 -10.09
N THR A 147 -10.54 -7.16 -9.56
CA THR A 147 -10.11 -6.16 -8.56
C THR A 147 -10.22 -4.75 -9.11
N GLU A 148 -9.69 -4.49 -10.30
CA GLU A 148 -9.77 -3.19 -10.97
C GLU A 148 -11.21 -2.72 -11.18
N VAL A 149 -12.07 -3.59 -11.71
CA VAL A 149 -13.50 -3.29 -11.95
C VAL A 149 -14.23 -3.05 -10.63
N LEU A 150 -13.98 -3.86 -9.61
CA LEU A 150 -14.63 -3.73 -8.31
C LEU A 150 -14.15 -2.47 -7.56
N SER A 151 -12.88 -2.13 -7.64
CA SER A 151 -12.30 -0.91 -7.08
C SER A 151 -12.90 0.34 -7.74
N ALA A 152 -12.91 0.41 -9.07
CA ALA A 152 -13.52 1.52 -9.80
C ALA A 152 -15.03 1.65 -9.53
N ALA A 153 -15.69 0.55 -9.19
CA ALA A 153 -17.12 0.55 -8.86
C ALA A 153 -17.48 1.29 -7.56
N ARG A 154 -16.49 1.61 -6.69
CA ARG A 154 -16.70 2.45 -5.50
C ARG A 154 -17.27 3.84 -5.84
N GLY A 155 -16.72 4.48 -6.88
CA GLY A 155 -17.09 5.84 -7.29
C GLY A 155 -18.23 5.91 -8.32
N HIS A 156 -18.73 4.78 -8.82
CA HIS A 156 -19.68 4.76 -9.95
C HIS A 156 -21.01 4.12 -9.59
N ALA A 157 -22.10 4.89 -9.64
CA ALA A 157 -23.44 4.38 -9.45
C ALA A 157 -23.90 3.51 -10.64
N ALA A 158 -23.62 3.95 -11.88
CA ALA A 158 -24.09 3.32 -13.11
C ALA A 158 -22.99 2.48 -13.79
N ILE A 159 -23.40 1.33 -14.35
CA ILE A 159 -22.50 0.46 -15.13
C ILE A 159 -21.96 1.14 -16.38
N SER A 160 -22.75 2.03 -16.99
CA SER A 160 -22.34 2.79 -18.18
C SER A 160 -21.15 3.72 -17.90
N SER A 161 -21.19 4.44 -16.76
CA SER A 161 -20.10 5.33 -16.33
C SER A 161 -18.84 4.54 -16.00
N LEU A 162 -18.99 3.41 -15.30
CA LEU A 162 -17.89 2.51 -14.98
C LEU A 162 -17.25 1.91 -16.23
N ALA A 163 -18.07 1.51 -17.21
CA ALA A 163 -17.58 0.98 -18.49
C ALA A 163 -16.80 2.03 -19.28
N ALA A 164 -17.26 3.27 -19.30
CA ALA A 164 -16.56 4.37 -19.94
C ALA A 164 -15.21 4.68 -19.27
N SER A 165 -15.15 4.73 -17.93
CA SER A 165 -13.92 5.03 -17.18
C SER A 165 -12.85 3.95 -17.36
N LEU A 166 -13.24 2.69 -17.55
CA LEU A 166 -12.34 1.55 -17.75
C LEU A 166 -12.08 1.19 -19.21
N HIS A 167 -12.66 1.94 -20.17
CA HIS A 167 -12.62 1.64 -21.60
C HIS A 167 -13.11 0.22 -21.93
N LEU A 168 -14.19 -0.22 -21.29
CA LEU A 168 -14.81 -1.54 -21.46
C LEU A 168 -16.22 -1.45 -21.99
N SER A 169 -16.73 -2.58 -22.52
CA SER A 169 -18.17 -2.73 -22.76
C SER A 169 -18.93 -2.91 -21.44
N GLN A 170 -20.19 -2.46 -21.40
CA GLN A 170 -21.07 -2.69 -20.24
C GLN A 170 -21.24 -4.19 -19.93
N GLY A 171 -21.26 -5.04 -20.96
CA GLY A 171 -21.33 -6.50 -20.82
C GLY A 171 -20.10 -7.05 -20.10
N THR A 172 -18.91 -6.60 -20.49
CA THR A 172 -17.63 -6.99 -19.86
C THR A 172 -17.61 -6.59 -18.39
N VAL A 173 -18.02 -5.35 -18.07
CA VAL A 173 -18.11 -4.87 -16.69
C VAL A 173 -19.07 -5.71 -15.85
N ARG A 174 -20.29 -6.02 -16.39
CA ARG A 174 -21.23 -6.89 -15.68
C ARG A 174 -20.65 -8.27 -15.40
N ASN A 175 -19.95 -8.86 -16.36
CA ASN A 175 -19.33 -10.17 -16.20
C ASN A 175 -18.28 -10.16 -15.08
N HIS A 176 -17.38 -9.17 -15.05
CA HIS A 176 -16.37 -9.06 -13.98
C HIS A 176 -17.00 -8.79 -12.62
N LEU A 177 -18.00 -7.92 -12.52
CA LEU A 177 -18.72 -7.69 -11.27
C LEU A 177 -19.44 -8.94 -10.77
N SER A 178 -20.14 -9.68 -11.66
CA SER A 178 -20.83 -10.92 -11.30
C SER A 178 -19.84 -11.98 -10.81
N ALA A 179 -18.71 -12.15 -11.49
CA ALA A 179 -17.67 -13.08 -11.08
C ALA A 179 -17.08 -12.69 -9.72
N ALA A 180 -16.78 -11.41 -9.48
CA ALA A 180 -16.27 -10.91 -8.22
C ALA A 180 -17.29 -11.14 -7.07
N ILE A 181 -18.56 -10.81 -7.27
CA ILE A 181 -19.65 -11.04 -6.31
C ILE A 181 -19.75 -12.53 -5.94
N GLN A 182 -19.71 -13.41 -6.93
CA GLN A 182 -19.76 -14.86 -6.71
C GLN A 182 -18.53 -15.37 -5.93
N LYS A 183 -17.32 -14.96 -6.31
CA LYS A 183 -16.08 -15.39 -5.66
C LYS A 183 -16.00 -14.93 -4.21
N LEU A 184 -16.57 -13.76 -3.90
CA LEU A 184 -16.59 -13.21 -2.55
C LEU A 184 -17.78 -13.72 -1.71
N GLY A 185 -18.68 -14.50 -2.29
CA GLY A 185 -19.89 -14.97 -1.62
C GLY A 185 -20.84 -13.81 -1.24
N ALA A 186 -20.77 -12.69 -1.95
CA ALA A 186 -21.55 -11.50 -1.66
C ALA A 186 -22.92 -11.55 -2.33
N ARG A 187 -23.90 -10.85 -1.75
CA ARG A 187 -25.28 -10.76 -2.29
C ARG A 187 -25.39 -9.72 -3.40
N ASN A 188 -24.52 -8.72 -3.39
CA ASN A 188 -24.54 -7.61 -4.35
C ASN A 188 -23.17 -6.91 -4.42
N ARG A 189 -23.07 -5.94 -5.35
CA ARG A 189 -21.84 -5.16 -5.56
C ARG A 189 -21.36 -4.43 -4.31
N ALA A 190 -22.26 -3.81 -3.56
CA ALA A 190 -21.89 -3.04 -2.37
C ALA A 190 -21.28 -3.94 -1.29
N GLU A 191 -21.88 -5.09 -1.06
CA GLU A 191 -21.35 -6.09 -0.12
C GLU A 191 -20.02 -6.68 -0.59
N ALA A 192 -19.86 -6.91 -1.91
CA ALA A 192 -18.60 -7.37 -2.47
C ALA A 192 -17.47 -6.36 -2.24
N ILE A 193 -17.73 -5.06 -2.43
CA ILE A 193 -16.78 -3.99 -2.13
C ILE A 193 -16.42 -4.01 -0.64
N GLN A 194 -17.41 -4.04 0.27
CA GLN A 194 -17.16 -4.06 1.71
C GLN A 194 -16.33 -5.27 2.17
N ILE A 195 -16.62 -6.46 1.62
CA ILE A 195 -15.84 -7.66 1.94
C ILE A 195 -14.40 -7.50 1.46
N ALA A 196 -14.21 -7.06 0.23
CA ALA A 196 -12.87 -6.91 -0.35
C ALA A 196 -12.05 -5.82 0.34
N GLU A 197 -12.67 -4.69 0.72
CA GLU A 197 -12.02 -3.64 1.50
C GLU A 197 -11.61 -4.11 2.90
N ARG A 198 -12.53 -4.78 3.62
CA ARG A 198 -12.23 -5.29 4.95
C ARG A 198 -11.06 -6.29 4.95
N LYS A 199 -10.93 -7.06 3.88
CA LYS A 199 -9.85 -8.04 3.69
C LYS A 199 -8.58 -7.44 3.10
N GLY A 200 -8.59 -6.17 2.67
CA GLY A 200 -7.46 -5.51 2.00
C GLY A 200 -7.18 -6.08 0.60
N TRP A 201 -8.21 -6.51 -0.10
CA TRP A 201 -8.12 -6.97 -1.49
C TRP A 201 -8.45 -5.88 -2.52
N LEU A 202 -8.95 -4.72 -2.02
CA LEU A 202 -9.15 -3.48 -2.77
C LEU A 202 -8.39 -2.34 -2.11
#